data_4ed90208955c49ebb66fc2857eb3c7c6
#
_entry.id   4ed90208955c49ebb66fc2857eb3c7c6
#
_cell.length_a   1.000
_cell.length_b   1.000
_cell.length_c   1.000
_cell.angle_alpha   90.00
_cell.angle_beta   90.00
_cell.angle_gamma   90.00
#
_symmetry.space_group_name_H-M   'P 1'
#
loop_
_entity.id
_entity.type
_entity.pdbx_description
1 polymer ?
#
loop_
_entity_poly.entity_id
_entity_poly.type
_entity_poly.pdbx_seq_one_letter_code
_entity_poly.pdbx_strand_id
1 'polypeptide(L)' 'MVKEAKKAQTRIRALDQLNRGDEIEARLSVGPSYDDVVIRRGSVQETAPGIGVVWIMDRLSGMRKAVNTDECSLWRVA' A
#
# COMPACT_ATOMS: atom_id res chain seq x y z
N MET A 1 11.60 22.77 12.61
CA MET A 1 11.31 22.25 12.24
C MET A 1 11.26 21.38 11.89
N VAL A 2 11.22 20.94 11.76
CA VAL A 2 11.19 20.02 11.23
C VAL A 2 10.53 19.54 10.77
N LYS A 3 10.48 19.17 10.20
CA LYS A 3 9.91 18.66 9.62
C LYS A 3 9.66 17.63 9.71
N GLU A 4 9.05 17.24 9.63
CA GLU A 4 8.82 16.21 9.54
C GLU A 4 8.82 15.64 9.03
N ALA A 5 9.03 15.85 9.72
CA ALA A 5 9.39 14.88 8.89
C ALA A 5 8.48 14.11 8.22
N LYS A 6 8.68 14.11 7.23
CA LYS A 6 7.99 13.20 6.43
C LYS A 6 8.32 11.80 6.84
N LYS A 7 7.33 11.01 7.05
CA LYS A 7 7.53 9.63 7.33
C LYS A 7 8.26 8.96 6.20
N ALA A 8 9.09 8.04 6.51
CA ALA A 8 9.72 7.22 5.49
C ALA A 8 8.64 6.44 4.77
N GLN A 9 8.63 6.55 3.45
CA GLN A 9 7.68 5.82 2.64
C GLN A 9 8.46 5.11 1.55
N THR A 10 8.32 3.81 1.51
CA THR A 10 9.06 2.99 0.58
C THR A 10 8.09 2.34 -0.38
N ARG A 11 8.33 2.55 -1.65
CA ARG A 11 7.53 1.89 -2.66
C ARG A 11 7.85 0.40 -2.69
N ILE A 12 6.82 -0.41 -2.69
CA ILE A 12 6.95 -1.85 -2.73
C ILE A 12 6.84 -2.30 -4.17
N ARG A 13 7.91 -2.88 -4.67
CA ARG A 13 7.96 -3.31 -6.06
C ARG A 13 7.76 -4.81 -6.21
N ALA A 14 7.90 -5.55 -5.12
CA ALA A 14 7.65 -6.98 -5.12
C ALA A 14 6.95 -7.35 -3.83
N LEU A 15 5.95 -8.20 -3.90
CA LEU A 15 5.16 -8.53 -2.74
C LEU A 15 5.95 -9.26 -1.65
N ASP A 16 7.05 -9.91 -2.01
CA ASP A 16 7.88 -10.57 -1.02
C ASP A 16 8.64 -9.59 -0.13
N GLN A 17 8.57 -8.30 -0.44
CA GLN A 17 9.12 -7.27 0.43
C GLN A 17 8.20 -6.96 1.62
N LEU A 18 6.98 -7.46 1.58
CA LEU A 18 6.00 -7.16 2.63
C LEU A 18 5.97 -8.25 3.68
N ASN A 19 5.82 -7.81 4.91
CA ASN A 19 5.64 -8.71 6.04
C ASN A 19 4.25 -8.50 6.62
N ARG A 20 3.72 -9.56 7.19
CA ARG A 20 2.42 -9.46 7.85
C ARG A 20 2.51 -8.39 8.94
N GLY A 21 1.50 -7.54 8.97
CA GLY A 21 1.46 -6.45 9.93
C GLY A 21 2.03 -5.13 9.42
N ASP A 22 2.73 -5.15 8.29
CA ASP A 22 3.21 -3.90 7.72
C ASP A 22 2.03 -3.00 7.37
N GLU A 23 2.20 -1.71 7.63
CA GLU A 23 1.19 -0.73 7.24
C GLU A 23 1.52 -0.26 5.83
N ILE A 24 0.55 -0.36 4.93
CA ILE A 24 0.76 0.04 3.55
C ILE A 24 -0.36 0.93 3.05
N GLU A 25 -0.04 1.67 2.00
CA GLU A 25 -1.01 2.44 1.23
C GLU A 25 -1.02 1.92 -0.19
N ALA A 26 -2.20 1.76 -0.74
CA ALA A 26 -2.37 1.49 -2.16
C ALA A 26 -2.75 2.81 -2.82
N ARG A 27 -2.04 3.18 -3.87
CA ARG A 27 -2.21 4.46 -4.53
C ARG A 27 -2.49 4.26 -6.00
N LEU A 28 -3.41 5.07 -6.50
CA LEU A 28 -3.79 5.04 -7.90
C LEU A 28 -3.30 6.32 -8.55
N SER A 29 -2.67 6.18 -9.69
CA SER A 29 -2.21 7.32 -10.46
C SER A 29 -3.40 7.92 -11.22
N VAL A 30 -3.66 9.21 -11.01
CA VAL A 30 -4.85 9.82 -11.57
C VAL A 30 -4.58 10.86 -12.62
N GLY A 31 -3.35 11.00 -13.04
CA GLY A 31 -3.04 11.94 -14.08
C GLY A 31 -1.59 11.87 -14.47
N PRO A 32 -1.26 12.51 -15.57
CA PRO A 32 0.06 12.31 -16.15
C PRO A 32 1.20 12.88 -15.31
N SER A 33 0.93 13.81 -14.43
CA SER A 33 2.00 14.43 -13.69
C SER A 33 1.65 14.73 -12.26
N TYR A 34 0.65 14.06 -11.73
CA TYR A 34 0.16 14.44 -10.43
C TYR A 34 0.34 13.36 -9.41
N ASP A 35 0.14 13.79 -8.18
CA ASP A 35 0.24 12.92 -7.05
C ASP A 35 -0.75 11.79 -7.17
N ASP A 36 -0.34 10.64 -6.69
CA ASP A 36 -1.22 9.51 -6.61
C ASP A 36 -2.28 9.73 -5.55
N VAL A 37 -3.41 9.13 -5.77
CA VAL A 37 -4.49 9.15 -4.79
C VAL A 37 -4.42 7.87 -3.96
N VAL A 38 -4.47 8.02 -2.65
CA VAL A 38 -4.51 6.85 -1.77
C VAL A 38 -5.93 6.29 -1.82
N ILE A 39 -6.06 5.07 -2.30
CA ILE A 39 -7.36 4.42 -2.42
C ILE A 39 -7.63 3.44 -1.30
N ARG A 40 -6.57 2.93 -0.65
CA ARG A 40 -6.72 2.03 0.49
C ARG A 40 -5.51 2.15 1.38
N ARG A 41 -5.74 1.92 2.65
CA ARG A 41 -4.67 1.87 3.62
C ARG A 41 -5.01 0.81 4.65
N GLY A 42 -4.02 0.03 5.03
CA GLY A 42 -4.24 -0.98 6.03
C GLY A 42 -3.01 -1.80 6.32
N SER A 43 -3.19 -2.80 7.15
CA SER A 43 -2.09 -3.68 7.53
C SER A 43 -2.14 -4.95 6.70
N VAL A 44 -0.96 -5.40 6.32
CA VAL A 44 -0.82 -6.61 5.50
C VAL A 44 -1.26 -7.83 6.29
N GLN A 45 -2.14 -8.62 5.71
CA GLN A 45 -2.56 -9.87 6.28
C GLN A 45 -1.88 -11.05 5.60
N GLU A 46 -1.78 -10.98 4.28
CA GLU A 46 -1.25 -12.07 3.50
C GLU A 46 -0.91 -11.56 2.11
N THR A 47 0.07 -12.18 1.47
CA THR A 47 0.41 -11.85 0.10
C THR A 47 0.28 -13.08 -0.77
N ALA A 48 -0.08 -12.85 -2.03
CA ALA A 48 -0.16 -13.89 -3.04
C ALA A 48 0.60 -13.43 -4.27
N PRO A 49 1.94 -13.54 -4.25
CA PRO A 49 2.76 -12.99 -5.34
C PRO A 49 2.45 -13.59 -6.70
N GLY A 50 2.05 -14.85 -6.72
CA GLY A 50 1.76 -15.51 -7.99
C GLY A 50 0.63 -14.89 -8.76
N ILE A 51 -0.27 -14.19 -8.09
CA ILE A 51 -1.39 -13.54 -8.75
C ILE A 51 -1.39 -12.03 -8.51
N GLY A 52 -0.34 -11.51 -7.91
CA GLY A 52 -0.20 -10.06 -7.72
C GLY A 52 -1.20 -9.45 -6.76
N VAL A 53 -1.55 -10.17 -5.71
CA VAL A 53 -2.56 -9.70 -4.76
C VAL A 53 -1.99 -9.64 -3.37
N VAL A 54 -2.35 -8.61 -2.63
CA VAL A 54 -2.08 -8.52 -1.21
C VAL A 54 -3.41 -8.35 -0.49
N TRP A 55 -3.59 -9.08 0.60
CA TRP A 55 -4.76 -8.96 1.44
C TRP A 55 -4.41 -8.05 2.60
N ILE A 56 -5.24 -7.05 2.83
CA ILE A 56 -5.01 -6.11 3.91
C ILE A 56 -6.25 -6.02 4.78
N MET A 57 -6.02 -5.60 6.02
CA MET A 57 -7.12 -5.20 6.89
C MET A 57 -7.30 -3.71 6.65
N ASP A 58 -8.34 -3.36 5.90
CA ASP A 58 -8.58 -1.99 5.49
C ASP A 58 -8.88 -1.14 6.71
N ARG A 59 -8.14 -0.05 6.84
CA ARG A 59 -8.24 0.77 8.04
C ARG A 59 -9.58 1.50 8.13
N LEU A 60 -10.10 1.87 6.98
CA LEU A 60 -11.34 2.63 6.96
C LEU A 60 -12.55 1.77 7.29
N SER A 61 -12.63 0.60 6.68
CA SER A 61 -13.79 -0.27 6.86
C SER A 61 -13.60 -1.28 7.97
N GLY A 62 -12.37 -1.55 8.37
CA GLY A 62 -12.09 -2.60 9.33
C GLY A 62 -12.26 -3.99 8.76
N MET A 63 -12.35 -4.10 7.45
CA MET A 63 -12.59 -5.39 6.80
C MET A 63 -11.40 -5.79 5.94
N ARG A 64 -11.29 -7.09 5.73
CA ARG A 64 -10.24 -7.63 4.87
C ARG A 64 -10.55 -7.30 3.42
N LYS A 65 -9.57 -6.75 2.72
CA LYS A 65 -9.72 -6.37 1.33
C LYS A 65 -8.54 -6.89 0.52
N ALA A 66 -8.80 -7.24 -0.73
CA ALA A 66 -7.76 -7.65 -1.65
C ALA A 66 -7.34 -6.44 -2.47
N VAL A 67 -6.04 -6.26 -2.61
CA VAL A 67 -5.48 -5.18 -3.43
C VAL A 67 -4.69 -5.82 -4.54
N ASN A 68 -5.03 -5.46 -5.78
CA ASN A 68 -4.38 -6.01 -6.96
C ASN A 68 -3.27 -5.06 -7.38
N THR A 69 -2.05 -5.57 -7.43
CA THR A 69 -0.89 -4.73 -7.72
C THR A 69 -0.82 -4.30 -9.18
N ASP A 70 -1.63 -4.88 -10.05
CA ASP A 70 -1.71 -4.43 -11.44
C ASP A 70 -2.46 -3.12 -11.57
N GLU A 71 -3.24 -2.75 -10.56
CA GLU A 71 -4.12 -1.60 -10.64
C GLU A 71 -3.62 -0.41 -9.84
N CYS A 72 -2.67 -0.62 -8.95
CA CYS A 72 -2.21 0.45 -8.09
C CYS A 72 -0.78 0.19 -7.65
N SER A 73 -0.14 1.23 -7.15
CA SER A 73 1.16 1.08 -6.53
C SER A 73 0.99 0.89 -5.04
N LEU A 74 1.95 0.21 -4.43
CA LEU A 74 1.93 -0.06 -3.00
C LEU A 74 3.10 0.64 -2.33
N TRP A 75 2.84 1.20 -1.17
CA TRP A 75 3.84 1.92 -0.42
C TRP A 75 3.80 1.50 1.03
N ARG A 76 4.95 1.19 1.59
CA ARG A 76 5.04 0.93 3.03
C ARG A 76 5.10 2.26 3.75
N VAL A 77 4.29 2.40 4.75
CA VAL A 77 4.24 3.60 5.57
C VAL A 77 4.91 3.28 6.90
N ALA A 78 5.96 3.98 7.19
CA ALA A 78 6.72 3.73 8.41
C ALA A 78 6.09 4.40 9.61
#